data_7667b41fccd2e71c6ab44423ec5074cb
#
_entry.id   7667b41fccd2e71c6ab44423ec5074cb
#
_cell.length_a   1.000
_cell.length_b   1.000
_cell.length_c   1.000
_cell.angle_alpha   90.00
_cell.angle_beta   90.00
_cell.angle_gamma   90.00
#
_symmetry.space_group_name_H-M   'P 1'
#
loop_
_entity.id
_entity.type
_entity.pdbx_description
1 polymer ?
#
loop_
_entity_poly.entity_id
_entity_poly.type
_entity_poly.pdbx_seq_one_letter_code
_entity_poly.pdbx_strand_id
1 'polypeptide(L)'
;MGKALSGKVSVVTGGSRGLGREMVRAFAAAGSDVVIASRKLDACEELAREVRDATGQRVLAVACNVGDWGQCETLADAAHEEFGRVDVLVNNAGMSLLYPSLDQVSEAMFDKVIATNLKGPFRLSALIGARMAAAGGGSIVNISSIEAAHPEPLAVPYAAAKAGLETLTGGFAHTYGPAVRVNTIRCGPFDTDIAKAWPAEMRTELARHTALGRLGVPADMVGAALFFASDASAYCTGATLALDGGFR
;
A
#
# COMPACT_ATOMS: atom_id res chain seq x y z
N MET A 1 -16.13 -22.96 3.07
CA MET A 1 -14.73 -22.50 3.04
C MET A 1 -14.60 -21.37 4.05
N GLY A 2 -13.59 -21.40 4.95
CA GLY A 2 -13.33 -20.30 5.88
C GLY A 2 -12.93 -19.02 5.12
N LYS A 3 -13.11 -17.86 5.77
CA LYS A 3 -12.65 -16.57 5.21
C LYS A 3 -11.12 -16.57 5.11
N ALA A 4 -10.56 -16.08 4.00
CA ALA A 4 -9.13 -16.18 3.65
C ALA A 4 -8.18 -15.52 4.66
N LEU A 5 -8.65 -14.54 5.43
CA LEU A 5 -7.89 -13.80 6.44
C LEU A 5 -8.49 -13.97 7.85
N SER A 6 -9.24 -15.05 8.10
CA SER A 6 -9.85 -15.29 9.42
C SER A 6 -8.82 -15.35 10.53
N GLY A 7 -9.00 -14.54 11.59
CA GLY A 7 -8.11 -14.45 12.73
C GLY A 7 -6.76 -13.77 12.46
N LYS A 8 -6.61 -13.13 11.30
CA LYS A 8 -5.44 -12.30 10.95
C LYS A 8 -5.65 -10.85 11.36
N VAL A 9 -4.56 -10.11 11.49
CA VAL A 9 -4.52 -8.66 11.72
C VAL A 9 -3.79 -8.00 10.56
N SER A 10 -4.45 -7.05 9.90
CA SER A 10 -3.92 -6.34 8.74
C SER A 10 -3.73 -4.86 9.03
N VAL A 11 -2.55 -4.31 8.75
CA VAL A 11 -2.27 -2.87 8.80
C VAL A 11 -2.28 -2.32 7.37
N VAL A 12 -3.09 -1.30 7.09
CA VAL A 12 -3.18 -0.66 5.78
C VAL A 12 -2.86 0.83 5.90
N THR A 13 -1.70 1.25 5.37
CA THR A 13 -1.34 2.67 5.31
C THR A 13 -2.03 3.36 4.13
N GLY A 14 -2.41 4.64 4.30
CA GLY A 14 -3.27 5.32 3.32
C GLY A 14 -4.65 4.67 3.19
N GLY A 15 -5.10 3.98 4.24
CA GLY A 15 -6.29 3.12 4.25
C GLY A 15 -7.63 3.85 4.19
N SER A 16 -7.68 5.17 4.43
CA SER A 16 -8.95 5.90 4.56
C SER A 16 -9.63 6.26 3.23
N ARG A 17 -8.97 6.08 2.07
CA ARG A 17 -9.50 6.43 0.75
C ARG A 17 -8.89 5.61 -0.39
N GLY A 18 -9.48 5.73 -1.60
CA GLY A 18 -8.96 5.13 -2.83
C GLY A 18 -8.69 3.63 -2.71
N LEU A 19 -7.55 3.17 -3.22
CA LEU A 19 -7.15 1.76 -3.19
C LEU A 19 -7.09 1.21 -1.76
N GLY A 20 -6.54 2.00 -0.83
CA GLY A 20 -6.43 1.60 0.59
C GLY A 20 -7.77 1.32 1.23
N ARG A 21 -8.78 2.14 0.97
CA ARG A 21 -10.15 1.95 1.48
C ARG A 21 -10.75 0.63 1.01
N GLU A 22 -10.60 0.31 -0.28
CA GLU A 22 -11.13 -0.95 -0.81
C GLU A 22 -10.37 -2.17 -0.26
N MET A 23 -9.06 -2.07 -0.06
CA MET A 23 -8.30 -3.13 0.61
C MET A 23 -8.73 -3.32 2.07
N VAL A 24 -8.97 -2.25 2.82
CA VAL A 24 -9.50 -2.31 4.21
C VAL A 24 -10.83 -3.05 4.24
N ARG A 25 -11.79 -2.66 3.39
CA ARG A 25 -13.11 -3.31 3.29
C ARG A 25 -12.99 -4.80 2.94
N ALA A 26 -12.17 -5.10 1.96
CA ALA A 26 -11.98 -6.47 1.48
C ALA A 26 -11.31 -7.37 2.52
N PHE A 27 -10.30 -6.87 3.24
CA PHE A 27 -9.61 -7.63 4.28
C PHE A 27 -10.52 -7.92 5.47
N ALA A 28 -11.29 -6.93 5.91
CA ALA A 28 -12.28 -7.13 6.96
C ALA A 28 -13.39 -8.12 6.53
N ALA A 29 -13.90 -8.01 5.30
CA ALA A 29 -14.85 -8.96 4.74
C ALA A 29 -14.27 -10.39 4.64
N ALA A 30 -12.95 -10.49 4.39
CA ALA A 30 -12.21 -11.74 4.41
C ALA A 30 -11.88 -12.26 5.82
N GLY A 31 -12.30 -11.57 6.89
CA GLY A 31 -12.20 -12.01 8.28
C GLY A 31 -11.01 -11.48 9.05
N SER A 32 -10.27 -10.50 8.51
CA SER A 32 -9.17 -9.85 9.21
C SER A 32 -9.66 -8.75 10.15
N ASP A 33 -9.09 -8.64 11.34
CA ASP A 33 -9.07 -7.39 12.07
C ASP A 33 -8.16 -6.40 11.34
N VAL A 34 -8.46 -5.09 11.39
CA VAL A 34 -7.79 -4.11 10.53
C VAL A 34 -7.33 -2.87 11.29
N VAL A 35 -6.11 -2.44 11.04
CA VAL A 35 -5.59 -1.12 11.43
C VAL A 35 -5.62 -0.20 10.21
N ILE A 36 -6.37 0.88 10.28
CA ILE A 36 -6.49 1.90 9.24
C ILE A 36 -5.58 3.06 9.62
N ALA A 37 -4.52 3.28 8.84
CA ALA A 37 -3.59 4.38 9.10
C ALA A 37 -3.65 5.43 7.99
N SER A 38 -3.88 6.69 8.34
CA SER A 38 -3.72 7.84 7.45
C SER A 38 -3.52 9.13 8.23
N ARG A 39 -3.18 10.23 7.55
CA ARG A 39 -2.93 11.54 8.21
C ARG A 39 -4.17 12.15 8.86
N LYS A 40 -5.37 11.83 8.38
CA LYS A 40 -6.65 12.35 8.89
C LYS A 40 -7.34 11.28 9.72
N LEU A 41 -7.30 11.43 11.04
CA LEU A 41 -7.90 10.47 11.97
C LEU A 41 -9.40 10.33 11.72
N ASP A 42 -10.13 11.44 11.58
CA ASP A 42 -11.59 11.44 11.39
C ASP A 42 -12.03 10.56 10.22
N ALA A 43 -11.27 10.61 9.09
CA ALA A 43 -11.55 9.76 7.93
C ALA A 43 -11.22 8.27 8.18
N CYS A 44 -10.27 7.98 9.05
CA CYS A 44 -9.99 6.61 9.47
C CYS A 44 -11.09 6.08 10.40
N GLU A 45 -11.57 6.90 11.34
CA GLU A 45 -12.63 6.55 12.29
C GLU A 45 -13.98 6.36 11.59
N GLU A 46 -14.29 7.20 10.59
CA GLU A 46 -15.49 7.05 9.76
C GLU A 46 -15.50 5.69 9.07
N LEU A 47 -14.41 5.35 8.38
CA LEU A 47 -14.29 4.06 7.72
C LEU A 47 -14.25 2.90 8.73
N ALA A 48 -13.63 3.09 9.89
CA ALA A 48 -13.58 2.07 10.94
C ALA A 48 -14.98 1.73 11.46
N ARG A 49 -15.86 2.72 11.63
CA ARG A 49 -17.27 2.50 12.00
C ARG A 49 -17.99 1.72 10.92
N GLU A 50 -17.91 2.17 9.66
CA GLU A 50 -18.51 1.50 8.53
C GLU A 50 -18.11 0.02 8.45
N VAL A 51 -16.81 -0.26 8.58
CA VAL A 51 -16.26 -1.62 8.46
C VAL A 51 -16.68 -2.50 9.64
N ARG A 52 -16.67 -1.97 10.87
CA ARG A 52 -17.16 -2.69 12.06
C ARG A 52 -18.63 -3.08 11.90
N ASP A 53 -19.47 -2.13 11.47
CA ASP A 53 -20.91 -2.35 11.29
C ASP A 53 -21.19 -3.40 10.20
N ALA A 54 -20.42 -3.39 9.11
CA ALA A 54 -20.61 -4.29 7.99
C ALA A 54 -20.06 -5.70 8.22
N THR A 55 -19.02 -5.88 9.05
CA THR A 55 -18.28 -7.15 9.12
C THR A 55 -18.19 -7.77 10.51
N GLY A 56 -18.38 -6.98 11.56
CA GLY A 56 -18.17 -7.40 12.95
C GLY A 56 -16.69 -7.52 13.34
N GLN A 57 -15.74 -7.21 12.47
CA GLN A 57 -14.32 -7.26 12.76
C GLN A 57 -13.89 -6.09 13.66
N ARG A 58 -12.82 -6.29 14.45
CA ARG A 58 -12.19 -5.20 15.20
C ARG A 58 -11.43 -4.29 14.23
N VAL A 59 -11.57 -2.98 14.42
CA VAL A 59 -10.88 -2.00 13.57
C VAL A 59 -10.30 -0.90 14.44
N LEU A 60 -9.00 -0.66 14.30
CA LEU A 60 -8.27 0.44 14.93
C LEU A 60 -8.01 1.54 13.90
N ALA A 61 -8.35 2.78 14.24
CA ALA A 61 -8.00 3.97 13.45
C ALA A 61 -6.78 4.65 14.07
N VAL A 62 -5.75 4.94 13.25
CA VAL A 62 -4.53 5.59 13.71
C VAL A 62 -4.17 6.76 12.79
N ALA A 63 -3.95 7.94 13.38
CA ALA A 63 -3.35 9.06 12.66
C ALA A 63 -1.87 8.78 12.42
N CYS A 64 -1.43 8.72 11.16
CA CYS A 64 -0.05 8.46 10.82
C CYS A 64 0.35 9.15 9.52
N ASN A 65 1.38 10.00 9.60
CA ASN A 65 2.14 10.44 8.44
C ASN A 65 3.32 9.47 8.26
N VAL A 66 3.24 8.56 7.30
CA VAL A 66 4.30 7.57 7.06
C VAL A 66 5.66 8.19 6.65
N GLY A 67 5.68 9.46 6.23
CA GLY A 67 6.93 10.20 6.00
C GLY A 67 7.68 10.58 7.29
N ASP A 68 7.01 10.49 8.43
CA ASP A 68 7.58 10.73 9.76
C ASP A 68 8.01 9.41 10.40
N TRP A 69 9.29 9.33 10.78
CA TRP A 69 9.89 8.10 11.30
C TRP A 69 9.28 7.68 12.65
N GLY A 70 9.07 8.63 13.56
CA GLY A 70 8.49 8.36 14.88
C GLY A 70 7.02 7.97 14.80
N GLN A 71 6.24 8.56 13.88
CA GLN A 71 4.85 8.16 13.67
C GLN A 71 4.72 6.75 13.09
N CYS A 72 5.71 6.29 12.31
CA CYS A 72 5.77 4.87 11.90
C CYS A 72 5.99 3.95 13.11
N GLU A 73 6.82 4.35 14.07
CA GLU A 73 7.02 3.62 15.34
C GLU A 73 5.73 3.55 16.13
N THR A 74 5.10 4.71 16.35
CA THR A 74 3.81 4.80 17.06
C THR A 74 2.73 3.93 16.42
N LEU A 75 2.64 3.90 15.07
CA LEU A 75 1.68 3.03 14.36
C LEU A 75 1.97 1.55 14.61
N ALA A 76 3.25 1.15 14.51
CA ALA A 76 3.64 -0.25 14.73
C ALA A 76 3.38 -0.70 16.17
N ASP A 77 3.61 0.18 17.15
CA ASP A 77 3.37 -0.08 18.57
C ASP A 77 1.86 -0.16 18.85
N ALA A 78 1.07 0.82 18.41
CA ALA A 78 -0.38 0.83 18.59
C ALA A 78 -1.07 -0.41 17.99
N ALA A 79 -0.65 -0.85 16.80
CA ALA A 79 -1.17 -2.07 16.19
C ALA A 79 -0.86 -3.30 17.04
N HIS A 80 0.35 -3.37 17.60
CA HIS A 80 0.78 -4.50 18.42
C HIS A 80 0.13 -4.50 19.81
N GLU A 81 0.00 -3.33 20.45
CA GLU A 81 -0.68 -3.16 21.74
C GLU A 81 -2.16 -3.55 21.66
N GLU A 82 -2.86 -3.14 20.58
CA GLU A 82 -4.29 -3.44 20.41
C GLU A 82 -4.58 -4.91 20.10
N PHE A 83 -3.76 -5.54 19.22
CA PHE A 83 -4.06 -6.86 18.68
C PHE A 83 -3.09 -7.97 19.09
N GLY A 84 -1.96 -7.63 19.70
CA GLY A 84 -0.91 -8.58 20.09
C GLY A 84 -0.06 -9.09 18.91
N ARG A 85 -0.49 -8.84 17.66
CA ARG A 85 0.17 -9.30 16.44
C ARG A 85 -0.19 -8.44 15.22
N VAL A 86 0.61 -8.55 14.18
CA VAL A 86 0.27 -8.12 12.83
C VAL A 86 0.66 -9.24 11.87
N ASP A 87 -0.27 -9.66 11.01
CA ASP A 87 -0.06 -10.72 10.02
C ASP A 87 0.14 -10.20 8.60
N VAL A 88 -0.46 -9.03 8.31
CA VAL A 88 -0.38 -8.40 6.99
C VAL A 88 -0.04 -6.91 7.15
N LEU A 89 0.98 -6.47 6.45
CA LEU A 89 1.28 -5.04 6.29
C LEU A 89 1.10 -4.63 4.83
N VAL A 90 0.27 -3.62 4.57
CA VAL A 90 0.14 -3.01 3.25
C VAL A 90 0.72 -1.60 3.27
N ASN A 91 1.87 -1.41 2.65
CA ASN A 91 2.47 -0.12 2.39
C ASN A 91 1.82 0.51 1.14
N ASN A 92 0.64 1.11 1.35
CA ASN A 92 -0.15 1.73 0.29
C ASN A 92 -0.08 3.26 0.30
N ALA A 93 0.18 3.89 1.44
CA ALA A 93 0.32 5.34 1.48
C ALA A 93 1.36 5.82 0.47
N GLY A 94 0.98 6.79 -0.35
CA GLY A 94 1.85 7.32 -1.39
C GLY A 94 1.41 8.71 -1.84
N MET A 95 2.31 9.40 -2.50
CA MET A 95 2.05 10.68 -3.14
C MET A 95 2.97 10.90 -4.33
N SER A 96 2.42 11.49 -5.39
CA SER A 96 3.17 12.06 -6.49
C SER A 96 2.87 13.56 -6.54
N LEU A 97 3.91 14.36 -6.60
CA LEU A 97 3.81 15.81 -6.75
C LEU A 97 4.30 16.18 -8.14
N LEU A 98 3.47 16.89 -8.89
CA LEU A 98 3.85 17.43 -10.18
C LEU A 98 4.68 18.69 -10.01
N TYR A 99 5.59 18.93 -10.92
CA TYR A 99 6.46 20.10 -11.00
C TYR A 99 6.57 20.60 -12.44
N PRO A 100 6.85 21.87 -12.66
CA PRO A 100 6.93 22.43 -14.04
C PRO A 100 8.12 21.90 -14.84
N SER A 101 9.29 21.70 -14.17
CA SER A 101 10.53 21.19 -14.76
C SER A 101 11.42 20.60 -13.66
N LEU A 102 12.38 19.74 -14.02
CA LEU A 102 13.24 19.03 -13.06
C LEU A 102 14.11 19.99 -12.22
N ASP A 103 14.62 21.06 -12.80
CA ASP A 103 15.42 22.08 -12.11
C ASP A 103 14.60 22.92 -11.11
N GLN A 104 13.27 22.86 -11.17
CA GLN A 104 12.37 23.51 -10.22
C GLN A 104 11.88 22.60 -9.09
N VAL A 105 12.32 21.34 -9.07
CA VAL A 105 12.05 20.46 -7.93
C VAL A 105 12.82 20.96 -6.72
N SER A 106 12.11 21.44 -5.70
CA SER A 106 12.74 21.86 -4.45
C SER A 106 13.18 20.64 -3.62
N GLU A 107 14.23 20.83 -2.81
CA GLU A 107 14.68 19.83 -1.84
C GLU A 107 13.52 19.35 -0.95
N ALA A 108 12.73 20.26 -0.41
CA ALA A 108 11.56 19.94 0.41
C ALA A 108 10.51 19.08 -0.31
N MET A 109 10.30 19.30 -1.62
CA MET A 109 9.42 18.47 -2.43
C MET A 109 10.02 17.07 -2.63
N PHE A 110 11.29 16.99 -3.00
CA PHE A 110 12.03 15.75 -3.17
C PHE A 110 12.00 14.92 -1.88
N ASP A 111 12.40 15.51 -0.76
CA ASP A 111 12.42 14.85 0.55
C ASP A 111 11.05 14.32 0.97
N LYS A 112 10.00 15.09 0.73
CA LYS A 112 8.63 14.69 1.06
C LYS A 112 8.17 13.48 0.23
N VAL A 113 8.53 13.43 -1.06
CA VAL A 113 8.23 12.31 -1.94
C VAL A 113 8.98 11.06 -1.49
N ILE A 114 10.28 11.16 -1.24
CA ILE A 114 11.12 10.06 -0.75
C ILE A 114 10.66 9.60 0.63
N ALA A 115 10.39 10.53 1.55
CA ALA A 115 9.94 10.19 2.89
C ALA A 115 8.65 9.36 2.87
N THR A 116 7.67 9.75 2.03
CA THR A 116 6.37 9.07 1.98
C THR A 116 6.42 7.74 1.23
N ASN A 117 7.10 7.70 0.07
CA ASN A 117 7.00 6.54 -0.83
C ASN A 117 8.10 5.49 -0.63
N LEU A 118 9.19 5.83 0.08
CA LEU A 118 10.33 4.94 0.29
C LEU A 118 10.71 4.79 1.77
N LYS A 119 11.04 5.91 2.45
CA LYS A 119 11.52 5.86 3.85
C LYS A 119 10.48 5.30 4.81
N GLY A 120 9.21 5.73 4.70
CA GLY A 120 8.12 5.22 5.53
C GLY A 120 7.86 3.73 5.34
N PRO A 121 7.64 3.25 4.10
CA PRO A 121 7.54 1.81 3.81
C PRO A 121 8.74 1.00 4.32
N PHE A 122 9.96 1.51 4.17
CA PHE A 122 11.15 0.88 4.76
C PHE A 122 11.01 0.74 6.28
N ARG A 123 10.67 1.85 6.98
CA ARG A 123 10.57 1.83 8.45
C ARG A 123 9.51 0.87 8.95
N LEU A 124 8.31 0.93 8.38
CA LEU A 124 7.21 0.03 8.76
C LEU A 124 7.55 -1.43 8.47
N SER A 125 8.14 -1.72 7.31
CA SER A 125 8.56 -3.09 6.96
C SER A 125 9.65 -3.60 7.89
N ALA A 126 10.59 -2.75 8.31
CA ALA A 126 11.64 -3.14 9.25
C ALA A 126 11.08 -3.45 10.65
N LEU A 127 10.16 -2.60 11.17
CA LEU A 127 9.58 -2.79 12.50
C LEU A 127 8.61 -3.97 12.55
N ILE A 128 7.61 -3.93 11.67
CA ILE A 128 6.53 -4.92 11.66
C ILE A 128 7.05 -6.27 11.13
N GLY A 129 7.91 -6.26 10.10
CA GLY A 129 8.51 -7.47 9.55
C GLY A 129 9.36 -8.24 10.56
N ALA A 130 10.15 -7.53 11.37
CA ALA A 130 10.92 -8.17 12.47
C ALA A 130 9.98 -8.81 13.51
N ARG A 131 8.89 -8.13 13.89
CA ARG A 131 7.89 -8.67 14.82
C ARG A 131 7.13 -9.86 14.21
N MET A 132 6.75 -9.79 12.93
CA MET A 132 6.16 -10.91 12.19
C MET A 132 7.07 -12.12 12.18
N ALA A 133 8.36 -11.94 11.86
CA ALA A 133 9.32 -13.03 11.83
C ALA A 133 9.48 -13.71 13.20
N ALA A 134 9.51 -12.94 14.28
CA ALA A 134 9.56 -13.45 15.64
C ALA A 134 8.26 -14.16 16.08
N ALA A 135 7.11 -13.77 15.53
CA ALA A 135 5.78 -14.33 15.85
C ALA A 135 5.36 -15.51 14.94
N GLY A 136 6.25 -15.99 14.08
CA GLY A 136 6.01 -17.17 13.25
C GLY A 136 5.54 -16.90 11.82
N GLY A 137 5.47 -15.63 11.38
CA GLY A 137 5.29 -15.32 9.98
C GLY A 137 4.31 -14.18 9.67
N GLY A 138 4.25 -13.83 8.39
CA GLY A 138 3.38 -12.77 7.91
C GLY A 138 3.55 -12.48 6.42
N SER A 139 2.87 -11.43 5.96
CA SER A 139 2.97 -10.95 4.58
C SER A 139 3.05 -9.42 4.52
N ILE A 140 4.04 -8.90 3.80
CA ILE A 140 4.19 -7.48 3.50
C ILE A 140 3.88 -7.27 2.02
N VAL A 141 2.96 -6.34 1.73
CA VAL A 141 2.54 -5.97 0.38
C VAL A 141 2.88 -4.51 0.13
N ASN A 142 3.76 -4.25 -0.80
CA ASN A 142 4.15 -2.91 -1.21
C ASN A 142 3.37 -2.47 -2.44
N ILE A 143 2.75 -1.29 -2.40
CA ILE A 143 2.05 -0.73 -3.55
C ILE A 143 3.00 0.19 -4.32
N SER A 144 3.46 -0.30 -5.47
CA SER A 144 4.33 0.41 -6.40
C SER A 144 3.52 1.03 -7.56
N SER A 145 4.20 1.45 -8.60
CA SER A 145 3.64 2.11 -9.78
C SER A 145 4.37 1.67 -11.03
N ILE A 146 3.70 1.74 -12.19
CA ILE A 146 4.34 1.61 -13.50
C ILE A 146 5.52 2.57 -13.65
N GLU A 147 5.48 3.71 -12.96
CA GLU A 147 6.58 4.68 -12.91
C GLU A 147 7.90 4.08 -12.40
N ALA A 148 7.86 2.99 -11.64
CA ALA A 148 9.08 2.31 -11.19
C ALA A 148 9.86 1.66 -12.35
N ALA A 149 9.18 1.30 -13.44
CA ALA A 149 9.77 0.67 -14.62
C ALA A 149 9.77 1.60 -15.85
N HIS A 150 8.81 2.51 -15.94
CA HIS A 150 8.61 3.45 -17.04
C HIS A 150 8.43 4.85 -16.47
N PRO A 151 9.53 5.53 -16.06
CA PRO A 151 9.47 6.82 -15.39
C PRO A 151 9.04 7.93 -16.37
N GLU A 152 8.01 8.68 -15.98
CA GLU A 152 7.58 9.87 -16.72
C GLU A 152 8.36 11.13 -16.29
N PRO A 153 8.67 12.05 -17.22
CA PRO A 153 9.47 13.24 -16.91
C PRO A 153 8.92 14.12 -15.81
N LEU A 154 7.60 14.11 -15.59
CA LEU A 154 6.93 14.91 -14.55
C LEU A 154 6.81 14.20 -13.20
N ALA A 155 7.39 13.00 -13.05
CA ALA A 155 7.26 12.18 -11.84
C ALA A 155 8.59 11.54 -11.39
N VAL A 156 9.75 12.02 -11.84
CA VAL A 156 11.07 11.39 -11.61
C VAL A 156 11.38 11.09 -10.15
N PRO A 157 11.19 12.00 -9.16
CA PRO A 157 11.41 11.66 -7.75
C PRO A 157 10.47 10.54 -7.25
N TYR A 158 9.23 10.53 -7.72
CA TYR A 158 8.25 9.50 -7.38
C TYR A 158 8.65 8.16 -8.01
N ALA A 159 9.04 8.15 -9.28
CA ALA A 159 9.52 6.97 -9.99
C ALA A 159 10.73 6.35 -9.28
N ALA A 160 11.71 7.17 -8.91
CA ALA A 160 12.89 6.74 -8.16
C ALA A 160 12.51 6.11 -6.80
N ALA A 161 11.56 6.72 -6.06
CA ALA A 161 11.08 6.18 -4.80
C ALA A 161 10.36 4.83 -4.99
N LYS A 162 9.55 4.68 -6.06
CA LYS A 162 8.82 3.43 -6.34
C LYS A 162 9.75 2.33 -6.86
N ALA A 163 10.77 2.66 -7.64
CA ALA A 163 11.83 1.71 -8.03
C ALA A 163 12.63 1.25 -6.80
N GLY A 164 12.99 2.17 -5.90
CA GLY A 164 13.60 1.85 -4.61
C GLY A 164 12.73 0.94 -3.75
N LEU A 165 11.41 1.15 -3.73
CA LEU A 165 10.46 0.31 -2.99
C LEU A 165 10.43 -1.13 -3.53
N GLU A 166 10.51 -1.33 -4.85
CA GLU A 166 10.62 -2.66 -5.45
C GLU A 166 11.95 -3.33 -5.10
N THR A 167 13.04 -2.58 -5.07
CA THR A 167 14.34 -3.09 -4.59
C THR A 167 14.28 -3.50 -3.12
N LEU A 168 13.63 -2.71 -2.26
CA LEU A 168 13.40 -3.05 -0.84
C LEU A 168 12.59 -4.33 -0.70
N THR A 169 11.62 -4.59 -1.59
CA THR A 169 10.82 -5.82 -1.58
C THR A 169 11.70 -7.06 -1.68
N GLY A 170 12.64 -7.10 -2.62
CA GLY A 170 13.63 -8.18 -2.73
C GLY A 170 14.51 -8.31 -1.49
N GLY A 171 15.04 -7.19 -1.00
CA GLY A 171 15.89 -7.15 0.20
C GLY A 171 15.17 -7.71 1.44
N PHE A 172 13.96 -7.25 1.70
CA PHE A 172 13.18 -7.74 2.85
C PHE A 172 12.71 -9.19 2.68
N ALA A 173 12.39 -9.63 1.45
CA ALA A 173 12.05 -11.03 1.18
C ALA A 173 13.17 -11.99 1.62
N HIS A 174 14.41 -11.63 1.33
CA HIS A 174 15.57 -12.42 1.77
C HIS A 174 15.88 -12.24 3.27
N THR A 175 15.67 -11.05 3.82
CA THR A 175 15.96 -10.76 5.23
C THR A 175 15.02 -11.52 6.17
N TYR A 176 13.71 -11.59 5.84
CA TYR A 176 12.69 -12.16 6.71
C TYR A 176 12.21 -13.55 6.30
N GLY A 177 12.66 -14.04 5.13
CA GLY A 177 12.40 -15.43 4.76
C GLY A 177 13.07 -16.44 5.71
N PRO A 178 12.47 -17.61 5.91
CA PRO A 178 11.25 -18.12 5.30
C PRO A 178 9.95 -17.68 6.01
N ALA A 179 10.02 -16.95 7.12
CA ALA A 179 8.87 -16.65 7.96
C ALA A 179 7.92 -15.60 7.32
N VAL A 180 8.47 -14.54 6.71
CA VAL A 180 7.66 -13.46 6.15
C VAL A 180 7.85 -13.37 4.65
N ARG A 181 6.74 -13.30 3.92
CA ARG A 181 6.72 -13.03 2.48
C ARG A 181 6.63 -11.53 2.24
N VAL A 182 7.38 -11.02 1.29
CA VAL A 182 7.34 -9.60 0.91
C VAL A 182 7.19 -9.49 -0.60
N ASN A 183 6.10 -8.87 -1.06
CA ASN A 183 5.77 -8.77 -2.47
C ASN A 183 5.31 -7.35 -2.85
N THR A 184 5.31 -7.07 -4.13
CA THR A 184 4.89 -5.78 -4.70
C THR A 184 3.71 -5.97 -5.64
N ILE A 185 2.74 -5.04 -5.58
CA ILE A 185 1.76 -4.80 -6.64
C ILE A 185 2.17 -3.52 -7.35
N ARG A 186 2.55 -3.63 -8.62
CA ARG A 186 2.89 -2.49 -9.49
C ARG A 186 1.63 -2.03 -10.20
N CYS A 187 1.09 -0.89 -9.77
CA CYS A 187 -0.15 -0.35 -10.28
C CYS A 187 0.06 0.44 -11.58
N GLY A 188 -0.86 0.26 -12.52
CA GLY A 188 -1.07 1.17 -13.64
C GLY A 188 -1.90 2.39 -13.25
N PRO A 189 -2.51 3.06 -14.22
CA PRO A 189 -3.38 4.20 -13.97
C PRO A 189 -4.72 3.73 -13.39
N PHE A 190 -5.01 4.15 -12.16
CA PHE A 190 -6.27 3.87 -11.47
C PHE A 190 -7.11 5.13 -11.31
N ASP A 191 -8.43 5.01 -11.49
CA ASP A 191 -9.42 6.06 -11.21
C ASP A 191 -9.62 6.21 -9.70
N THR A 192 -8.75 7.00 -9.08
CA THR A 192 -8.78 7.32 -7.66
C THR A 192 -8.98 8.81 -7.45
N ASP A 193 -9.04 9.27 -6.20
CA ASP A 193 -9.12 10.70 -5.90
C ASP A 193 -7.94 11.51 -6.47
N ILE A 194 -6.78 10.89 -6.64
CA ILE A 194 -5.62 11.53 -7.28
C ILE A 194 -5.90 11.73 -8.78
N ALA A 195 -6.51 10.76 -9.43
CA ALA A 195 -6.85 10.83 -10.85
C ALA A 195 -7.97 11.83 -11.17
N LYS A 196 -8.77 12.23 -10.20
CA LYS A 196 -9.79 13.30 -10.38
C LYS A 196 -9.16 14.65 -10.73
N ALA A 197 -7.90 14.88 -10.37
CA ALA A 197 -7.15 16.08 -10.75
C ALA A 197 -6.61 16.04 -12.20
N TRP A 198 -6.69 14.89 -12.88
CA TRP A 198 -6.21 14.75 -14.25
C TRP A 198 -7.23 15.30 -15.24
N PRO A 199 -6.81 16.05 -16.26
CA PRO A 199 -7.66 16.46 -17.37
C PRO A 199 -8.34 15.25 -18.04
N ALA A 200 -9.54 15.45 -18.60
CA ALA A 200 -10.29 14.38 -19.26
C ALA A 200 -9.52 13.76 -20.43
N GLU A 201 -8.78 14.58 -21.17
CA GLU A 201 -7.91 14.15 -22.28
C GLU A 201 -6.81 13.21 -21.78
N MET A 202 -6.14 13.54 -20.67
CA MET A 202 -5.12 12.69 -20.07
C MET A 202 -5.71 11.35 -19.62
N ARG A 203 -6.89 11.36 -19.00
CA ARG A 203 -7.58 10.13 -18.57
C ARG A 203 -7.91 9.22 -19.78
N THR A 204 -8.39 9.82 -20.87
CA THR A 204 -8.69 9.11 -22.12
C THR A 204 -7.42 8.52 -22.74
N GLU A 205 -6.34 9.29 -22.74
CA GLU A 205 -5.05 8.84 -23.30
C GLU A 205 -4.47 7.69 -22.47
N LEU A 206 -4.43 7.82 -21.15
CA LEU A 206 -3.99 6.74 -20.26
C LEU A 206 -4.83 5.46 -20.44
N ALA A 207 -6.13 5.59 -20.64
CA ALA A 207 -6.99 4.43 -20.90
C ALA A 207 -6.64 3.74 -22.24
N ARG A 208 -6.28 4.51 -23.28
CA ARG A 208 -5.86 3.98 -24.59
C ARG A 208 -4.54 3.21 -24.53
N HIS A 209 -3.65 3.58 -23.61
CA HIS A 209 -2.39 2.87 -23.39
C HIS A 209 -2.55 1.56 -22.63
N THR A 210 -3.73 1.25 -22.09
CA THR A 210 -4.01 -0.05 -21.48
C THR A 210 -4.62 -1.02 -22.50
N ALA A 211 -4.21 -2.28 -22.48
CA ALA A 211 -4.81 -3.32 -23.33
C ALA A 211 -6.30 -3.55 -23.00
N LEU A 212 -6.72 -3.27 -21.75
CA LEU A 212 -8.12 -3.37 -21.34
C LEU A 212 -8.96 -2.14 -21.71
N GLY A 213 -8.36 -1.09 -22.30
CA GLY A 213 -9.05 0.10 -22.81
C GLY A 213 -9.70 0.97 -21.73
N ARG A 214 -9.30 0.83 -20.48
CA ARG A 214 -9.86 1.59 -19.35
C ARG A 214 -8.83 1.82 -18.24
N LEU A 215 -9.07 2.82 -17.42
CA LEU A 215 -8.40 2.94 -16.15
C LEU A 215 -8.86 1.82 -15.20
N GLY A 216 -7.98 1.39 -14.29
CA GLY A 216 -8.35 0.53 -13.19
C GLY A 216 -9.30 1.27 -12.24
N VAL A 217 -10.23 0.57 -11.63
CA VAL A 217 -11.04 1.09 -10.52
C VAL A 217 -10.53 0.51 -9.20
N PRO A 218 -10.74 1.20 -8.04
CA PRO A 218 -10.22 0.70 -6.76
C PRO A 218 -10.58 -0.76 -6.45
N ALA A 219 -11.73 -1.25 -6.90
CA ALA A 219 -12.13 -2.65 -6.74
C ALA A 219 -11.23 -3.65 -7.49
N ASP A 220 -10.58 -3.24 -8.59
CA ASP A 220 -9.65 -4.12 -9.32
C ASP A 220 -8.41 -4.48 -8.49
N MET A 221 -8.08 -3.68 -7.45
CA MET A 221 -6.97 -3.95 -6.52
C MET A 221 -7.23 -5.13 -5.61
N VAL A 222 -8.48 -5.40 -5.27
CA VAL A 222 -8.88 -6.30 -4.17
C VAL A 222 -8.34 -7.72 -4.38
N GLY A 223 -8.48 -8.27 -5.59
CA GLY A 223 -8.04 -9.64 -5.89
C GLY A 223 -6.53 -9.83 -5.67
N ALA A 224 -5.71 -8.91 -6.19
CA ALA A 224 -4.26 -8.97 -6.05
C ALA A 224 -3.81 -8.78 -4.58
N ALA A 225 -4.46 -7.86 -3.86
CA ALA A 225 -4.16 -7.60 -2.46
C ALA A 225 -4.51 -8.82 -1.58
N LEU A 226 -5.67 -9.43 -1.75
CA LEU A 226 -6.08 -10.64 -1.04
C LEU A 226 -5.17 -11.83 -1.39
N PHE A 227 -4.75 -11.98 -2.64
CA PHE A 227 -3.81 -13.01 -3.06
C PHE A 227 -2.51 -12.91 -2.26
N PHE A 228 -1.86 -11.74 -2.24
CA PHE A 228 -0.61 -11.59 -1.50
C PHE A 228 -0.78 -11.59 0.03
N ALA A 229 -1.91 -11.13 0.55
CA ALA A 229 -2.19 -11.13 1.98
C ALA A 229 -2.46 -12.54 2.55
N SER A 230 -2.91 -13.48 1.72
CA SER A 230 -3.34 -14.82 2.14
C SER A 230 -2.32 -15.92 1.79
N ASP A 231 -2.62 -17.14 2.25
CA ASP A 231 -1.83 -18.34 1.96
C ASP A 231 -1.93 -18.79 0.49
N ALA A 232 -2.84 -18.19 -0.31
CA ALA A 232 -2.89 -18.41 -1.76
C ALA A 232 -1.57 -18.04 -2.47
N SER A 233 -0.74 -17.19 -1.85
CA SER A 233 0.57 -16.79 -2.33
C SER A 233 1.73 -17.37 -1.50
N ALA A 234 1.54 -18.53 -0.87
CA ALA A 234 2.53 -19.14 0.05
C ALA A 234 3.92 -19.35 -0.60
N TYR A 235 3.99 -19.52 -1.91
CA TYR A 235 5.25 -19.68 -2.65
C TYR A 235 5.68 -18.40 -3.40
N CYS A 236 5.10 -17.24 -3.06
CA CYS A 236 5.44 -15.94 -3.66
C CYS A 236 6.13 -15.05 -2.62
N THR A 237 7.41 -14.75 -2.82
CA THR A 237 8.15 -13.73 -2.08
C THR A 237 9.18 -13.07 -2.99
N GLY A 238 9.44 -11.78 -2.82
CA GLY A 238 10.29 -10.99 -3.72
C GLY A 238 9.67 -10.72 -5.09
N ALA A 239 8.39 -11.05 -5.30
CA ALA A 239 7.72 -10.93 -6.57
C ALA A 239 7.10 -9.54 -6.78
N THR A 240 7.03 -9.11 -8.04
CA THR A 240 6.27 -7.94 -8.50
C THR A 240 5.17 -8.41 -9.44
N LEU A 241 3.92 -8.15 -9.06
CA LEU A 241 2.74 -8.37 -9.89
C LEU A 241 2.34 -7.05 -10.55
N ALA A 242 2.38 -6.99 -11.89
CA ALA A 242 1.81 -5.88 -12.63
C ALA A 242 0.28 -5.95 -12.59
N LEU A 243 -0.34 -4.86 -12.13
CA LEU A 243 -1.79 -4.66 -12.08
C LEU A 243 -2.09 -3.34 -12.79
N ASP A 244 -1.98 -3.34 -14.10
CA ASP A 244 -1.92 -2.14 -14.93
C ASP A 244 -2.83 -2.18 -16.17
N GLY A 245 -3.63 -3.24 -16.31
CA GLY A 245 -4.49 -3.42 -17.47
C GLY A 245 -3.73 -3.69 -18.78
N GLY A 246 -2.45 -4.10 -18.70
CA GLY A 246 -1.57 -4.28 -19.87
C GLY A 246 -1.11 -2.94 -20.44
N PHE A 247 -0.65 -2.03 -19.59
CA PHE A 247 -0.14 -0.70 -19.96
C PHE A 247 1.13 -0.81 -20.80
N ARG A 248 1.22 0.03 -21.86
CA ARG A 248 2.34 0.08 -22.82
C ARG A 248 2.79 1.50 -23.09
#